data_a594ce3394dfa9891ba31f834c1cdc12
#
_entry.id   a594ce3394dfa9891ba31f834c1cdc12
#
_cell.length_a   1.000
_cell.length_b   1.000
_cell.length_c   1.000
_cell.angle_alpha   90.00
_cell.angle_beta   90.00
_cell.angle_gamma   90.00
#
_symmetry.space_group_name_H-M   'P 1'
#
loop_
_entity.id
_entity.type
_entity.pdbx_description
1 polymer ?
#
loop_
_entity_poly.entity_id
_entity_poly.type
_entity_poly.pdbx_seq_one_letter_code
_entity_poly.pdbx_strand_id
1 'polypeptide(L)'
;EKTAWIGTEDGFLALDRNGNGNIDNGGELFGDQVILKDGSKSESGFEALAELDDNSDGIIDNNDIAFADLRVWIDANHNGKSESNELKTLNETGIVSISLEHSEVSFVDEETGTRIAESASVTINKNGTVSMVDISEFWFPVNSSDTTQDGVVTAGNVPNIIQAINDDESGELLE
;
A
#
# COMPACT_ATOMS: atom_id res chain seq x y z
N GLU A 1 -6.42 -18.78 -12.42
CA GLU A 1 -5.63 -17.64 -12.90
C GLU A 1 -4.68 -17.22 -11.77
N LYS A 2 -3.35 -17.26 -12.00
CA LYS A 2 -2.40 -16.80 -10.99
C LYS A 2 -2.33 -15.28 -11.10
N THR A 3 -3.12 -14.60 -10.32
CA THR A 3 -2.87 -13.20 -10.02
C THR A 3 -1.81 -13.18 -8.93
N ALA A 4 -0.74 -12.40 -9.10
CA ALA A 4 0.18 -12.14 -8.02
C ALA A 4 -0.61 -11.44 -6.90
N TRP A 5 -0.57 -11.99 -5.71
CA TRP A 5 -1.12 -11.40 -4.50
C TRP A 5 -0.01 -11.31 -3.48
N ILE A 6 -0.12 -10.40 -2.54
CA ILE A 6 0.87 -10.24 -1.48
C ILE A 6 0.93 -11.48 -0.58
N GLY A 7 2.04 -11.68 0.10
CA GLY A 7 2.20 -12.75 1.07
C GLY A 7 1.29 -12.57 2.29
N THR A 8 1.14 -13.63 3.09
CA THR A 8 0.27 -13.61 4.29
C THR A 8 0.79 -12.71 5.41
N GLU A 9 2.06 -12.31 5.33
CA GLU A 9 2.74 -11.42 6.29
C GLU A 9 2.84 -9.98 5.75
N ASP A 10 2.49 -9.77 4.47
CA ASP A 10 2.52 -8.46 3.83
C ASP A 10 1.19 -7.74 4.00
N GLY A 11 1.20 -6.42 3.90
CA GLY A 11 -0.03 -5.63 4.02
C GLY A 11 -0.07 -4.44 3.09
N PHE A 12 -1.29 -4.09 2.68
CA PHE A 12 -1.56 -2.85 1.96
C PHE A 12 -1.74 -1.69 2.92
N LEU A 13 -1.10 -0.55 2.63
CA LEU A 13 -1.46 0.69 3.30
C LEU A 13 -2.82 1.15 2.78
N ALA A 14 -3.74 1.47 3.68
CA ALA A 14 -5.12 1.78 3.37
C ALA A 14 -5.68 2.90 4.24
N LEU A 15 -6.70 3.57 3.73
CA LEU A 15 -7.48 4.55 4.46
C LEU A 15 -8.97 4.36 4.13
N ASP A 16 -9.78 4.05 5.13
CA ASP A 16 -11.24 4.01 5.01
C ASP A 16 -11.77 5.43 4.80
N ARG A 17 -11.88 5.85 3.53
CA ARG A 17 -12.25 7.22 3.16
C ARG A 17 -13.75 7.47 3.29
N ASN A 18 -14.57 6.44 3.19
CA ASN A 18 -16.01 6.54 3.26
C ASN A 18 -16.57 6.29 4.68
N GLY A 19 -15.73 5.84 5.62
CA GLY A 19 -16.07 5.64 7.02
C GLY A 19 -16.98 4.43 7.28
N ASN A 20 -16.97 3.44 6.39
CA ASN A 20 -17.83 2.25 6.52
C ASN A 20 -17.20 1.09 7.27
N GLY A 21 -15.92 1.22 7.65
CA GLY A 21 -15.17 0.22 8.40
C GLY A 21 -14.53 -0.89 7.56
N ASN A 22 -14.59 -0.77 6.23
CA ASN A 22 -14.00 -1.71 5.28
C ASN A 22 -13.09 -0.97 4.29
N ILE A 23 -12.23 -1.70 3.64
CA ILE A 23 -11.50 -1.26 2.45
C ILE A 23 -12.14 -2.00 1.27
N ASP A 24 -12.98 -1.33 0.50
CA ASP A 24 -13.87 -1.97 -0.48
C ASP A 24 -13.69 -1.47 -1.91
N ASN A 25 -12.80 -0.50 -2.11
CA ASN A 25 -12.50 0.02 -3.44
C ASN A 25 -11.06 0.54 -3.55
N GLY A 26 -10.56 0.66 -4.79
CA GLY A 26 -9.19 1.10 -5.06
C GLY A 26 -8.87 2.54 -4.63
N GLY A 27 -9.89 3.38 -4.42
CA GLY A 27 -9.69 4.74 -3.89
C GLY A 27 -9.36 4.77 -2.39
N GLU A 28 -9.47 3.65 -1.69
CA GLU A 28 -9.14 3.49 -0.28
C GLU A 28 -7.76 2.85 -0.07
N LEU A 29 -7.13 2.39 -1.15
CA LEU A 29 -5.72 2.05 -1.22
C LEU A 29 -4.94 3.24 -1.79
N PHE A 30 -3.66 3.34 -1.44
CA PHE A 30 -2.80 4.38 -2.00
C PHE A 30 -2.28 3.95 -3.37
N GLY A 31 -2.65 4.71 -4.43
CA GLY A 31 -2.32 4.43 -5.82
C GLY A 31 -2.99 5.43 -6.76
N ASP A 32 -2.94 5.16 -8.07
CA ASP A 32 -3.46 6.05 -9.13
C ASP A 32 -5.00 6.17 -9.17
N GLN A 33 -5.71 5.42 -8.33
CA GLN A 33 -7.17 5.53 -8.24
C GLN A 33 -7.64 6.54 -7.17
N VAL A 34 -6.73 7.07 -6.38
CA VAL A 34 -7.05 8.08 -5.37
C VAL A 34 -7.40 9.40 -6.05
N ILE A 35 -8.48 10.02 -5.60
CA ILE A 35 -8.82 11.39 -6.00
C ILE A 35 -8.21 12.34 -4.97
N LEU A 36 -7.35 13.22 -5.46
CA LEU A 36 -6.64 14.22 -4.67
C LEU A 36 -7.59 15.35 -4.23
N LYS A 37 -7.16 16.17 -3.28
CA LYS A 37 -7.93 17.30 -2.74
C LYS A 37 -8.34 18.32 -3.81
N ASP A 38 -7.58 18.42 -4.90
CA ASP A 38 -7.88 19.32 -6.02
C ASP A 38 -8.86 18.69 -7.05
N GLY A 39 -9.23 17.43 -6.88
CA GLY A 39 -10.14 16.68 -7.74
C GLY A 39 -9.46 15.95 -8.89
N SER A 40 -8.14 16.06 -9.04
CA SER A 40 -7.36 15.24 -9.98
C SER A 40 -7.21 13.81 -9.47
N LYS A 41 -6.82 12.91 -10.34
CA LYS A 41 -6.34 11.59 -9.93
C LYS A 41 -4.87 11.67 -9.56
N SER A 42 -4.49 10.92 -8.56
CA SER A 42 -3.09 10.72 -8.19
C SER A 42 -2.32 10.01 -9.33
N GLU A 43 -1.07 10.37 -9.51
CA GLU A 43 -0.17 9.69 -10.45
C GLU A 43 0.52 8.50 -9.78
N SER A 44 0.67 8.52 -8.44
CA SER A 44 1.28 7.45 -7.65
C SER A 44 0.68 7.34 -6.25
N GLY A 45 0.97 6.24 -5.58
CA GLY A 45 0.57 6.06 -4.19
C GLY A 45 1.28 7.01 -3.25
N PHE A 46 2.53 7.39 -3.53
CA PHE A 46 3.27 8.37 -2.73
C PHE A 46 2.72 9.79 -2.89
N GLU A 47 2.25 10.17 -4.08
CA GLU A 47 1.55 11.44 -4.26
C GLU A 47 0.25 11.48 -3.44
N ALA A 48 -0.53 10.38 -3.48
CA ALA A 48 -1.75 10.29 -2.69
C ALA A 48 -1.48 10.32 -1.18
N LEU A 49 -0.36 9.74 -0.74
CA LEU A 49 0.05 9.75 0.66
C LEU A 49 0.54 11.14 1.10
N ALA A 50 1.24 11.86 0.22
CA ALA A 50 1.76 13.20 0.50
C ALA A 50 0.67 14.22 0.82
N GLU A 51 -0.57 14.01 0.35
CA GLU A 51 -1.69 14.87 0.75
C GLU A 51 -2.06 14.80 2.23
N LEU A 52 -1.59 13.77 2.93
CA LEU A 52 -1.84 13.54 4.35
C LEU A 52 -0.76 14.16 5.25
N ASP A 53 0.31 14.69 4.67
CA ASP A 53 1.38 15.41 5.37
C ASP A 53 0.90 16.83 5.71
N ASP A 54 0.29 16.97 6.88
CA ASP A 54 -0.33 18.24 7.31
C ASP A 54 0.71 19.30 7.68
N ASN A 55 1.90 18.88 8.14
CA ASN A 55 2.95 19.78 8.60
C ASN A 55 4.02 20.04 7.52
N SER A 56 3.95 19.31 6.39
CA SER A 56 4.87 19.43 5.25
C SER A 56 6.34 19.16 5.61
N ASP A 57 6.57 18.17 6.48
CA ASP A 57 7.92 17.76 6.88
C ASP A 57 8.49 16.59 6.05
N GLY A 58 7.67 16.04 5.12
CA GLY A 58 8.03 14.93 4.25
C GLY A 58 7.93 13.57 4.90
N ILE A 59 7.22 13.48 6.02
CA ILE A 59 7.03 12.25 6.80
C ILE A 59 5.57 12.16 7.21
N ILE A 60 4.99 10.97 7.10
CA ILE A 60 3.67 10.68 7.69
C ILE A 60 3.89 10.05 9.05
N ASP A 61 3.50 10.76 10.10
CA ASP A 61 3.64 10.30 11.49
C ASP A 61 2.48 10.81 12.38
N ASN A 62 2.61 10.67 13.69
CA ASN A 62 1.57 11.08 14.65
C ASN A 62 1.37 12.61 14.77
N ASN A 63 2.13 13.43 14.04
CA ASN A 63 1.88 14.87 13.91
C ASN A 63 0.85 15.16 12.81
N ASP A 64 0.53 14.16 11.95
CA ASP A 64 -0.46 14.26 10.91
C ASP A 64 -1.81 13.69 11.36
N ILE A 65 -2.87 14.40 11.03
CA ILE A 65 -4.23 14.06 11.49
C ILE A 65 -4.65 12.67 11.00
N ALA A 66 -4.32 12.35 9.76
CA ALA A 66 -4.72 11.09 9.12
C ALA A 66 -3.95 9.86 9.63
N PHE A 67 -2.82 10.03 10.31
CA PHE A 67 -1.98 8.90 10.76
C PHE A 67 -2.76 7.90 11.64
N ALA A 68 -3.64 8.38 12.51
CA ALA A 68 -4.45 7.53 13.38
C ALA A 68 -5.52 6.72 12.62
N ASP A 69 -5.92 7.20 11.43
CA ASP A 69 -6.95 6.59 10.59
C ASP A 69 -6.37 5.64 9.54
N LEU A 70 -5.06 5.72 9.29
CA LEU A 70 -4.36 4.79 8.41
C LEU A 70 -4.41 3.37 8.97
N ARG A 71 -4.50 2.41 8.05
CA ARG A 71 -4.55 0.97 8.32
C ARG A 71 -3.53 0.23 7.48
N VAL A 72 -3.07 -0.89 8.02
CA VAL A 72 -2.41 -1.93 7.25
C VAL A 72 -3.41 -3.06 7.09
N TRP A 73 -3.81 -3.33 5.86
CA TRP A 73 -4.70 -4.44 5.53
C TRP A 73 -3.88 -5.67 5.16
N ILE A 74 -3.93 -6.69 6.00
CA ILE A 74 -3.25 -7.97 5.82
C ILE A 74 -4.31 -9.00 5.45
N ASP A 75 -4.44 -9.31 4.16
CA ASP A 75 -5.39 -10.31 3.65
C ASP A 75 -4.87 -11.73 3.93
N ALA A 76 -4.97 -12.15 5.20
CA ALA A 76 -4.39 -13.40 5.69
C ALA A 76 -5.03 -14.65 5.09
N ASN A 77 -6.26 -14.54 4.62
CA ASN A 77 -7.01 -15.65 4.02
C ASN A 77 -7.05 -15.61 2.48
N HIS A 78 -6.47 -14.57 1.87
CA HIS A 78 -6.36 -14.36 0.42
C HIS A 78 -7.74 -14.35 -0.29
N ASN A 79 -8.75 -13.76 0.36
CA ASN A 79 -10.10 -13.66 -0.20
C ASN A 79 -10.39 -12.32 -0.88
N GLY A 80 -9.47 -11.34 -0.77
CA GLY A 80 -9.60 -10.00 -1.33
C GLY A 80 -10.66 -9.14 -0.65
N LYS A 81 -11.02 -9.44 0.59
CA LYS A 81 -11.97 -8.67 1.40
C LYS A 81 -11.32 -8.25 2.70
N SER A 82 -11.51 -7.03 3.07
CA SER A 82 -10.96 -6.49 4.32
C SER A 82 -11.87 -6.81 5.50
N GLU A 83 -11.62 -7.93 6.15
CA GLU A 83 -12.28 -8.21 7.42
C GLU A 83 -11.67 -7.38 8.56
N SER A 84 -12.47 -7.09 9.59
CA SER A 84 -12.05 -6.22 10.70
C SER A 84 -10.82 -6.73 11.48
N ASN A 85 -10.57 -8.04 11.47
CA ASN A 85 -9.39 -8.66 12.08
C ASN A 85 -8.13 -8.53 11.23
N GLU A 86 -8.27 -8.17 9.95
CA GLU A 86 -7.20 -7.99 8.97
C GLU A 86 -6.76 -6.52 8.85
N LEU A 87 -7.58 -5.58 9.34
CA LEU A 87 -7.25 -4.16 9.37
C LEU A 87 -6.54 -3.81 10.67
N LYS A 88 -5.25 -3.50 10.59
CA LYS A 88 -4.42 -3.11 11.73
C LYS A 88 -4.14 -1.61 11.69
N THR A 89 -4.15 -0.96 12.84
CA THR A 89 -3.61 0.40 12.94
C THR A 89 -2.10 0.39 12.75
N LEU A 90 -1.52 1.52 12.34
CA LEU A 90 -0.07 1.64 12.22
C LEU A 90 0.63 1.33 13.56
N ASN A 91 0.04 1.74 14.67
CA ASN A 91 0.58 1.45 16.00
C ASN A 91 0.58 -0.06 16.34
N GLU A 92 -0.44 -0.81 15.93
CA GLU A 92 -0.49 -2.28 16.14
C GLU A 92 0.58 -3.01 15.34
N THR A 93 0.96 -2.49 14.18
CA THR A 93 2.06 -3.02 13.37
C THR A 93 3.43 -2.53 13.83
N GLY A 94 3.46 -1.54 14.71
CA GLY A 94 4.67 -0.90 15.21
C GLY A 94 5.20 0.21 14.31
N ILE A 95 4.49 0.58 13.24
CA ILE A 95 4.86 1.70 12.37
C ILE A 95 4.76 3.00 13.15
N VAL A 96 5.83 3.77 13.16
CA VAL A 96 5.91 5.09 13.82
C VAL A 96 6.04 6.22 12.83
N SER A 97 6.58 5.96 11.63
CA SER A 97 6.62 6.94 10.54
C SER A 97 6.82 6.30 9.18
N ILE A 98 6.32 6.98 8.14
CA ILE A 98 6.49 6.62 6.74
C ILE A 98 7.16 7.80 6.04
N SER A 99 8.31 7.58 5.39
CA SER A 99 8.96 8.62 4.58
C SER A 99 8.19 8.85 3.28
N LEU A 100 8.06 10.11 2.90
CA LEU A 100 7.57 10.49 1.56
C LEU A 100 8.71 10.64 0.55
N GLU A 101 9.97 10.69 1.04
CA GLU A 101 11.14 10.62 0.17
C GLU A 101 11.28 9.19 -0.36
N HIS A 102 11.01 9.01 -1.64
CA HIS A 102 11.02 7.73 -2.32
C HIS A 102 12.01 7.71 -3.48
N SER A 103 12.37 6.52 -3.92
CA SER A 103 13.26 6.28 -5.05
C SER A 103 12.55 5.45 -6.11
N GLU A 104 12.80 5.73 -7.39
CA GLU A 104 12.35 4.86 -8.47
C GLU A 104 13.07 3.51 -8.40
N VAL A 105 12.30 2.44 -8.50
CA VAL A 105 12.78 1.07 -8.54
C VAL A 105 12.35 0.45 -9.87
N SER A 106 13.30 -0.18 -10.56
CA SER A 106 13.02 -0.85 -11.85
C SER A 106 13.08 -2.36 -11.69
N PHE A 107 12.30 -2.91 -10.79
CA PHE A 107 12.19 -4.35 -10.61
C PHE A 107 10.94 -4.88 -11.32
N VAL A 108 11.09 -5.98 -12.04
CA VAL A 108 9.98 -6.71 -12.68
C VAL A 108 10.14 -8.19 -12.33
N ASP A 109 9.15 -8.76 -11.70
CA ASP A 109 9.04 -10.20 -11.54
C ASP A 109 8.63 -10.81 -12.87
N GLU A 110 9.54 -11.55 -13.50
CA GLU A 110 9.32 -12.16 -14.82
C GLU A 110 8.26 -13.29 -14.80
N GLU A 111 8.01 -13.91 -13.64
CA GLU A 111 7.02 -14.98 -13.51
C GLU A 111 5.60 -14.44 -13.44
N THR A 112 5.40 -13.36 -12.69
CA THR A 112 4.08 -12.77 -12.44
C THR A 112 3.81 -11.53 -13.29
N GLY A 113 4.85 -10.86 -13.77
CA GLY A 113 4.78 -9.57 -14.46
C GLY A 113 4.55 -8.39 -13.51
N THR A 114 4.59 -8.61 -12.21
CA THR A 114 4.48 -7.56 -11.19
C THR A 114 5.69 -6.64 -11.23
N ARG A 115 5.48 -5.35 -11.13
CA ARG A 115 6.55 -4.35 -11.09
C ARG A 115 6.57 -3.64 -9.76
N ILE A 116 7.76 -3.36 -9.24
CA ILE A 116 7.98 -2.35 -8.21
C ILE A 116 8.37 -1.06 -8.93
N ALA A 117 7.61 0.01 -8.71
CA ALA A 117 7.83 1.29 -9.36
C ALA A 117 8.63 2.24 -8.47
N GLU A 118 8.22 2.36 -7.22
CA GLU A 118 8.80 3.28 -6.25
C GLU A 118 8.95 2.60 -4.90
N SER A 119 9.91 3.03 -4.10
CA SER A 119 10.13 2.53 -2.74
C SER A 119 10.59 3.65 -1.80
N ALA A 120 10.11 3.63 -0.57
CA ALA A 120 10.50 4.52 0.51
C ALA A 120 10.70 3.73 1.81
N SER A 121 11.26 4.39 2.82
CA SER A 121 11.50 3.76 4.10
C SER A 121 10.36 4.01 5.10
N VAL A 122 10.08 3.00 5.91
CA VAL A 122 9.17 3.03 7.04
C VAL A 122 9.94 2.74 8.31
N THR A 123 9.76 3.59 9.31
CA THR A 123 10.34 3.34 10.63
C THR A 123 9.36 2.54 11.48
N ILE A 124 9.82 1.43 12.01
CA ILE A 124 9.04 0.62 12.95
C ILE A 124 9.72 0.55 14.31
N ASN A 125 8.91 0.47 15.36
CA ASN A 125 9.36 0.28 16.73
C ASN A 125 8.60 -0.90 17.32
N LYS A 126 9.27 -2.04 17.43
CA LYS A 126 8.74 -3.24 18.09
C LYS A 126 9.43 -3.42 19.44
N ASN A 127 8.68 -3.27 20.52
CA ASN A 127 9.17 -3.48 21.91
C ASN A 127 10.42 -2.66 22.27
N GLY A 128 10.52 -1.43 21.77
CA GLY A 128 11.66 -0.55 22.00
C GLY A 128 12.85 -0.75 21.05
N THR A 129 12.75 -1.71 20.15
CA THR A 129 13.73 -1.88 19.06
C THR A 129 13.22 -1.12 17.82
N VAL A 130 14.01 -0.15 17.39
CA VAL A 130 13.73 0.64 16.18
C VAL A 130 14.47 0.02 15.01
N SER A 131 13.76 -0.21 13.92
CA SER A 131 14.29 -0.67 12.63
C SER A 131 13.63 0.07 11.49
N MET A 132 14.18 -0.07 10.29
CA MET A 132 13.61 0.46 9.07
C MET A 132 13.28 -0.70 8.13
N VAL A 133 12.15 -0.61 7.48
CA VAL A 133 11.68 -1.51 6.43
C VAL A 133 11.25 -0.68 5.22
N ASP A 134 11.07 -1.31 4.09
CA ASP A 134 10.65 -0.62 2.88
C ASP A 134 9.12 -0.71 2.70
N ILE A 135 8.56 0.38 2.17
CA ILE A 135 7.22 0.43 1.58
C ILE A 135 7.40 0.65 0.08
N SER A 136 6.68 -0.12 -0.73
CA SER A 136 6.87 -0.06 -2.18
C SER A 136 5.54 0.08 -2.91
N GLU A 137 5.57 0.79 -4.03
CA GLU A 137 4.47 0.84 -4.98
C GLU A 137 4.60 -0.30 -5.99
N PHE A 138 3.54 -1.12 -6.09
CA PHE A 138 3.47 -2.26 -6.98
C PHE A 138 2.46 -2.04 -8.09
N TRP A 139 2.81 -2.50 -9.28
CA TRP A 139 1.94 -2.55 -10.42
C TRP A 139 1.67 -4.01 -10.78
N PHE A 140 0.42 -4.42 -10.62
CA PHE A 140 -0.01 -5.76 -11.00
C PHE A 140 -0.43 -5.79 -12.47
N PRO A 141 0.02 -6.78 -13.26
CA PRO A 141 -0.46 -6.94 -14.62
C PRO A 141 -1.94 -7.34 -14.61
N VAL A 142 -2.76 -6.63 -15.36
CA VAL A 142 -4.14 -7.04 -15.65
C VAL A 142 -4.17 -7.79 -16.97
N ASN A 143 -4.83 -8.94 -16.97
CA ASN A 143 -5.01 -9.71 -18.19
C ASN A 143 -6.05 -9.01 -19.07
N SER A 144 -5.64 -8.46 -20.22
CA SER A 144 -6.51 -7.74 -21.16
C SER A 144 -7.60 -8.61 -21.81
N SER A 145 -7.73 -9.89 -21.42
CA SER A 145 -8.73 -10.82 -21.93
C SER A 145 -9.97 -10.95 -21.06
N ASP A 146 -10.03 -10.31 -19.90
CA ASP A 146 -11.24 -10.31 -19.07
C ASP A 146 -12.15 -9.15 -19.47
N THR A 147 -12.84 -9.34 -20.59
CA THR A 147 -13.99 -8.52 -20.95
C THR A 147 -15.23 -9.09 -20.27
N THR A 148 -15.37 -8.88 -18.97
CA THR A 148 -16.66 -9.13 -18.32
C THR A 148 -17.64 -8.04 -18.72
N GLN A 149 -18.85 -8.43 -19.02
CA GLN A 149 -19.89 -7.70 -19.76
C GLN A 149 -20.62 -6.64 -18.93
N ASP A 150 -20.11 -6.16 -17.85
CA ASP A 150 -20.74 -5.12 -17.01
C ASP A 150 -20.01 -3.77 -16.97
N GLY A 151 -19.22 -3.45 -18.00
CA GLY A 151 -18.83 -2.07 -18.31
C GLY A 151 -17.78 -1.46 -17.38
N VAL A 152 -17.22 -2.21 -16.44
CA VAL A 152 -16.03 -1.83 -15.70
C VAL A 152 -14.82 -2.39 -16.44
N VAL A 153 -14.37 -1.65 -17.43
CA VAL A 153 -13.05 -1.88 -18.03
C VAL A 153 -12.04 -1.43 -16.98
N THR A 154 -11.57 -2.35 -16.16
CA THR A 154 -10.30 -2.17 -15.45
C THR A 154 -9.19 -2.42 -16.48
N ALA A 155 -9.16 -1.57 -17.51
CA ALA A 155 -8.03 -1.51 -18.42
C ALA A 155 -6.98 -0.66 -17.74
N GLY A 156 -5.96 -1.29 -17.24
CA GLY A 156 -4.81 -0.60 -16.68
C GLY A 156 -4.23 -1.39 -15.51
N ASN A 157 -2.95 -1.32 -15.37
CA ASN A 157 -2.30 -1.71 -14.14
C ASN A 157 -2.98 -0.94 -12.99
N VAL A 158 -3.35 -1.62 -11.93
CA VAL A 158 -3.78 -0.94 -10.70
C VAL A 158 -2.53 -0.79 -9.85
N PRO A 159 -1.96 0.41 -9.77
CA PRO A 159 -0.87 0.64 -8.83
C PRO A 159 -1.45 0.66 -7.43
N ASN A 160 -0.83 -0.09 -6.54
CA ASN A 160 -1.14 -0.07 -5.14
C ASN A 160 0.16 0.12 -4.39
N ILE A 161 0.18 0.97 -3.37
CA ILE A 161 1.24 0.89 -2.38
C ILE A 161 1.02 -0.41 -1.62
N ILE A 162 1.83 -1.39 -1.89
CA ILE A 162 1.91 -2.63 -1.14
C ILE A 162 3.11 -2.51 -0.23
N GLN A 163 2.86 -2.70 1.03
CA GLN A 163 3.88 -2.77 2.03
C GLN A 163 4.24 -4.24 2.27
N ALA A 164 5.42 -4.65 1.85
CA ALA A 164 6.07 -5.80 2.42
C ALA A 164 6.66 -5.37 3.77
N ILE A 165 5.91 -5.55 4.87
CA ILE A 165 6.53 -5.56 6.20
C ILE A 165 7.16 -6.94 6.32
N ASN A 166 8.36 -7.06 5.83
CA ASN A 166 9.10 -8.30 5.96
C ASN A 166 9.56 -8.43 7.42
N ASP A 167 8.94 -9.34 8.16
CA ASP A 167 9.40 -9.76 9.49
C ASP A 167 10.63 -10.70 9.38
N ASP A 168 11.28 -10.74 8.22
CA ASP A 168 12.44 -11.58 8.03
C ASP A 168 13.66 -11.00 8.77
N GLU A 169 13.96 -11.61 9.93
CA GLU A 169 15.21 -11.39 10.66
C GLU A 169 16.44 -11.83 9.85
N SER A 170 16.28 -12.42 8.67
CA SER A 170 17.37 -13.02 7.88
C SER A 170 18.01 -12.07 6.87
N GLY A 171 17.39 -10.97 6.51
CA GLY A 171 17.97 -10.00 5.55
C GLY A 171 18.16 -10.56 4.14
N GLU A 172 17.52 -11.66 3.78
CA GLU A 172 17.49 -12.21 2.43
C GLU A 172 16.33 -11.56 1.66
N LEU A 173 16.65 -10.52 0.90
CA LEU A 173 15.84 -10.09 -0.23
C LEU A 173 15.70 -11.29 -1.18
N LEU A 174 14.47 -11.56 -1.57
CA LEU A 174 14.10 -12.59 -2.55
C LEU A 174 15.14 -12.73 -3.67
N GLU A 175 15.82 -13.90 -3.72
CA GLU A 175 16.45 -14.41 -4.92
C GLU A 175 15.40 -15.02 -5.87
#